data_85c9d8217316591feb6f8f3fe67b1ab0
#
_entry.id   85c9d8217316591feb6f8f3fe67b1ab0
#
_cell.length_a   1.000
_cell.length_b   1.000
_cell.length_c   1.000
_cell.angle_alpha   90.00
_cell.angle_beta   90.00
_cell.angle_gamma   90.00
#
_symmetry.space_group_name_H-M   'P 1'
#
loop_
_entity.id
_entity.type
_entity.pdbx_description
1 polymer ?
#
loop_
_entity_poly.entity_id
_entity_poly.type
_entity_poly.pdbx_seq_one_letter_code
_entity_poly.pdbx_strand_id
1 'polypeptide(L)'
;MWSVVRRSAPSGGRALGSVAGRRWASSKPYYVTTPIFYVNAEPHIGHLHSDVLADVLCRYQGLRTGGWSRTPSDVYPPPTRAQFATGTDEHGMKVQRVAESQGIEPRALCDRVSQRFEALANAADIAYTRFIRTTDADHAGAVAAFWKALADNGHLYIGQHEGWYAVSDEAFYPESQVRKVSHNGETYHESIESGQRVEWTTEVNYKFRLSAFQAPLLEWLEANPDAVQPKSMYEHVVAEVRAGLADLSVSRPRSRLNWGIPVPGDAEHTIYVWVDALVNYLTALGYPGTNPPRAWPADVHVVGKDIVRFHAVYWPAMLMAAGLPPPHTVVAHAHWTVEKAKMSKSRGNSVNPFEVLSTYGADTIRCFLMRAGGNLTTDADYSAAQLHEFQRKYLQGQLGNLLSRVLAPKIQARLVDRAVDGAVAAPMLVEDDAPLAAAIAALPAAFDAHVARFELGRALQSVFDVLGLANEHVQRNAPWSAETSVDGVHRSVYLACETLRVCGTLLQAVMPEAMTRMLDLLQVPTEERRYAALFLDGEAALRASLPLYTASKKIPPLFPRIE
;
A
#
# COMPACT_ATOMS: atom_id res chain seq x y z
N MET A 1 -18.43 -0.93 46.14
CA MET A 1 -19.70 -0.44 45.60
C MET A 1 -19.44 0.92 44.98
N TRP A 2 -19.25 0.98 43.67
CA TRP A 2 -19.10 2.21 42.93
C TRP A 2 -20.16 2.26 41.85
N SER A 3 -21.08 3.22 41.98
CA SER A 3 -22.16 3.49 41.03
C SER A 3 -21.60 4.21 39.80
N VAL A 4 -21.70 3.54 38.66
CA VAL A 4 -21.45 4.13 37.34
C VAL A 4 -22.58 5.13 37.06
N VAL A 5 -22.24 6.42 36.97
CA VAL A 5 -23.17 7.46 36.49
C VAL A 5 -23.32 7.27 34.97
N ARG A 6 -24.39 6.62 34.56
CA ARG A 6 -24.84 6.61 33.16
C ARG A 6 -25.40 7.99 32.83
N ARG A 7 -24.71 8.78 32.04
CA ARG A 7 -25.31 9.89 31.29
C ARG A 7 -25.76 9.35 29.92
N SER A 8 -27.06 9.35 29.72
CA SER A 8 -27.68 9.06 28.42
C SER A 8 -27.24 10.07 27.37
N ALA A 9 -26.57 9.59 26.31
CA ALA A 9 -26.31 10.37 25.13
C ALA A 9 -27.57 10.47 24.25
N PRO A 10 -27.77 11.57 23.51
CA PRO A 10 -28.93 11.74 22.66
C PRO A 10 -28.87 10.78 21.46
N SER A 11 -29.95 10.07 21.23
CA SER A 11 -30.20 9.21 20.07
C SER A 11 -30.29 10.06 18.80
N GLY A 12 -29.24 9.99 17.95
CA GLY A 12 -29.21 10.71 16.67
C GLY A 12 -28.00 10.46 15.79
N GLY A 13 -27.23 9.40 16.04
CA GLY A 13 -26.10 9.01 15.18
C GLY A 13 -26.44 7.81 14.29
N ARG A 14 -26.66 8.04 12.99
CA ARG A 14 -26.70 6.95 12.00
C ARG A 14 -25.40 6.15 12.10
N ALA A 15 -25.55 4.84 12.26
CA ALA A 15 -24.48 3.88 12.44
C ALA A 15 -23.39 3.98 11.33
N LEU A 16 -22.26 4.60 11.64
CA LEU A 16 -21.02 4.50 10.87
C LEU A 16 -20.38 3.10 10.97
N GLY A 17 -20.99 2.21 11.78
CA GLY A 17 -20.45 0.87 12.07
C GLY A 17 -20.59 -0.19 10.98
N SER A 18 -21.33 0.06 9.87
CA SER A 18 -21.67 -1.03 8.94
C SER A 18 -20.68 -1.23 7.78
N VAL A 19 -19.94 -0.20 7.36
CA VAL A 19 -19.05 -0.28 6.19
C VAL A 19 -17.65 -0.80 6.59
N ALA A 20 -17.08 -0.27 7.67
CA ALA A 20 -15.77 -0.71 8.17
C ALA A 20 -15.80 -2.20 8.62
N GLY A 21 -16.88 -2.64 9.27
CA GLY A 21 -17.02 -4.03 9.73
C GLY A 21 -17.11 -5.08 8.62
N ARG A 22 -17.68 -4.74 7.46
CA ARG A 22 -17.82 -5.69 6.35
C ARG A 22 -16.52 -5.90 5.57
N ARG A 23 -15.68 -4.89 5.47
CA ARG A 23 -14.44 -4.94 4.66
C ARG A 23 -13.38 -5.88 5.26
N TRP A 24 -13.41 -6.11 6.58
CA TRP A 24 -12.41 -6.87 7.30
C TRP A 24 -12.85 -8.29 7.72
N ALA A 25 -14.12 -8.64 7.55
CA ALA A 25 -14.68 -9.92 7.99
C ALA A 25 -14.80 -10.93 6.83
N SER A 26 -13.68 -11.27 6.19
CA SER A 26 -13.66 -12.31 5.15
C SER A 26 -13.29 -13.67 5.74
N SER A 27 -13.98 -14.74 5.29
CA SER A 27 -13.63 -16.14 5.59
C SER A 27 -12.42 -16.66 4.79
N LYS A 28 -11.95 -15.89 3.79
CA LYS A 28 -10.78 -16.19 2.98
C LYS A 28 -9.55 -15.39 3.45
N PRO A 29 -8.34 -15.82 3.12
CA PRO A 29 -7.14 -14.99 3.31
C PRO A 29 -7.29 -13.63 2.62
N TYR A 30 -6.88 -12.55 3.29
CA TYR A 30 -6.80 -11.22 2.68
C TYR A 30 -5.72 -11.21 1.61
N TYR A 31 -6.03 -10.68 0.43
CA TYR A 31 -5.08 -10.63 -0.68
C TYR A 31 -4.96 -9.22 -1.23
N VAL A 32 -3.75 -8.67 -1.15
CA VAL A 32 -3.39 -7.36 -1.71
C VAL A 32 -2.26 -7.51 -2.72
N THR A 33 -2.26 -6.66 -3.74
CA THR A 33 -1.21 -6.64 -4.76
C THR A 33 -0.76 -5.24 -5.10
N THR A 34 0.48 -5.10 -5.56
CA THR A 34 0.90 -3.95 -6.38
C THR A 34 0.75 -4.28 -7.87
N PRO A 35 0.90 -3.31 -8.78
CA PRO A 35 1.22 -3.65 -10.16
C PRO A 35 2.59 -4.32 -10.18
N ILE A 36 2.83 -5.21 -11.12
CA ILE A 36 4.18 -5.66 -11.40
C ILE A 36 4.92 -4.58 -12.20
N PHE A 37 6.19 -4.35 -11.85
CA PHE A 37 6.94 -3.20 -12.34
C PHE A 37 7.68 -3.52 -13.64
N TYR A 38 7.59 -2.62 -14.61
CA TYR A 38 8.20 -2.80 -15.91
C TYR A 38 9.73 -2.64 -15.86
N VAL A 39 10.48 -3.65 -16.31
CA VAL A 39 11.96 -3.74 -16.14
C VAL A 39 12.77 -2.97 -17.19
N ASN A 40 12.23 -1.92 -17.74
CA ASN A 40 12.91 -1.06 -18.71
C ASN A 40 13.86 -0.03 -18.08
N ALA A 41 13.84 0.12 -16.76
CA ALA A 41 14.64 1.09 -16.01
C ALA A 41 14.81 0.67 -14.54
N GLU A 42 15.81 1.27 -13.85
CA GLU A 42 16.00 1.12 -12.40
C GLU A 42 14.78 1.59 -11.61
N PRO A 43 14.50 0.98 -10.43
CA PRO A 43 13.40 1.43 -9.57
C PRO A 43 13.61 2.85 -9.05
N HIS A 44 12.50 3.54 -8.75
CA HIS A 44 12.48 4.89 -8.17
C HIS A 44 11.47 4.96 -7.02
N ILE A 45 11.41 6.10 -6.33
CA ILE A 45 10.59 6.28 -5.12
C ILE A 45 9.08 6.06 -5.37
N GLY A 46 8.60 6.26 -6.59
CA GLY A 46 7.20 5.98 -6.96
C GLY A 46 6.87 4.48 -6.90
N HIS A 47 7.78 3.60 -7.32
CA HIS A 47 7.62 2.15 -7.19
C HIS A 47 7.61 1.75 -5.70
N LEU A 48 8.57 2.30 -4.93
CA LEU A 48 8.62 2.08 -3.50
C LEU A 48 7.34 2.53 -2.78
N HIS A 49 6.72 3.62 -3.22
CA HIS A 49 5.45 4.08 -2.65
C HIS A 49 4.33 3.06 -2.83
N SER A 50 4.20 2.46 -4.02
CA SER A 50 3.19 1.42 -4.29
C SER A 50 3.42 0.19 -3.39
N ASP A 51 4.68 -0.26 -3.27
CA ASP A 51 5.04 -1.39 -2.41
C ASP A 51 4.74 -1.12 -0.94
N VAL A 52 5.13 0.06 -0.43
CA VAL A 52 4.87 0.44 0.96
C VAL A 52 3.37 0.56 1.24
N LEU A 53 2.60 1.13 0.30
CA LEU A 53 1.14 1.25 0.45
C LEU A 53 0.48 -0.13 0.57
N ALA A 54 0.81 -1.06 -0.32
CA ALA A 54 0.28 -2.42 -0.28
C ALA A 54 0.73 -3.19 0.97
N ASP A 55 2.00 -3.06 1.35
CA ASP A 55 2.57 -3.71 2.54
C ASP A 55 1.91 -3.20 3.83
N VAL A 56 1.69 -1.88 3.95
CA VAL A 56 1.00 -1.31 5.12
C VAL A 56 -0.43 -1.84 5.23
N LEU A 57 -1.16 -1.94 4.13
CA LEU A 57 -2.51 -2.52 4.13
C LEU A 57 -2.49 -4.00 4.53
N CYS A 58 -1.53 -4.78 4.01
CA CYS A 58 -1.35 -6.18 4.34
C CYS A 58 -1.01 -6.38 5.83
N ARG A 59 -0.02 -5.64 6.33
CA ARG A 59 0.40 -5.70 7.74
C ARG A 59 -0.71 -5.25 8.69
N TYR A 60 -1.44 -4.19 8.33
CA TYR A 60 -2.56 -3.70 9.13
C TYR A 60 -3.68 -4.73 9.24
N GLN A 61 -4.00 -5.41 8.14
CA GLN A 61 -4.94 -6.53 8.17
C GLN A 61 -4.46 -7.66 9.07
N GLY A 62 -3.17 -8.02 9.01
CA GLY A 62 -2.57 -8.98 9.92
C GLY A 62 -2.64 -8.55 11.38
N LEU A 63 -2.42 -7.27 11.69
CA LEU A 63 -2.55 -6.69 13.03
C LEU A 63 -3.99 -6.84 13.56
N ARG A 64 -5.01 -6.62 12.71
CA ARG A 64 -6.43 -6.75 13.07
C ARG A 64 -6.86 -8.19 13.32
N THR A 65 -6.39 -9.12 12.49
CA THR A 65 -6.79 -10.55 12.56
C THR A 65 -5.94 -11.37 13.52
N GLY A 66 -4.89 -10.78 14.09
CA GLY A 66 -3.94 -11.47 14.97
C GLY A 66 -2.97 -12.38 14.23
N GLY A 67 -2.92 -12.28 12.90
CA GLY A 67 -2.03 -13.06 12.02
C GLY A 67 -0.78 -12.32 11.56
N TRP A 68 -0.37 -11.24 12.23
CA TRP A 68 0.83 -10.49 11.85
C TRP A 68 2.09 -11.05 12.50
N SER A 69 3.17 -11.17 11.73
CA SER A 69 4.54 -11.39 12.19
C SER A 69 5.50 -10.53 11.36
N ARG A 70 6.60 -10.13 11.98
CA ARG A 70 7.63 -9.29 11.36
C ARG A 70 8.42 -10.04 10.29
N THR A 71 8.64 -11.34 10.47
CA THR A 71 9.49 -12.13 9.60
C THR A 71 8.68 -12.92 8.57
N PRO A 72 9.07 -12.91 7.28
CA PRO A 72 8.43 -13.74 6.26
C PRO A 72 8.52 -15.24 6.56
N SER A 73 9.54 -15.65 7.35
CA SER A 73 9.81 -17.03 7.74
C SER A 73 9.02 -17.51 8.95
N ASP A 74 8.40 -16.61 9.73
CA ASP A 74 7.55 -17.02 10.82
C ASP A 74 6.30 -17.64 10.25
N VAL A 75 6.28 -18.96 10.31
CA VAL A 75 5.21 -19.81 9.74
C VAL A 75 3.88 -19.38 10.33
N TYR A 76 3.16 -18.58 9.57
CA TYR A 76 1.74 -18.46 9.81
C TYR A 76 1.08 -19.78 9.47
N PRO A 77 0.25 -20.32 10.35
CA PRO A 77 -0.50 -21.50 9.94
C PRO A 77 -1.32 -21.11 8.70
N PRO A 78 -1.17 -21.83 7.57
CA PRO A 78 -2.16 -21.71 6.51
C PRO A 78 -3.50 -22.14 7.14
N PRO A 79 -4.56 -21.44 6.92
CA PRO A 79 -5.06 -20.71 5.75
C PRO A 79 -5.51 -19.27 6.03
N THR A 80 -5.07 -18.64 7.09
CA THR A 80 -5.57 -17.32 7.56
C THR A 80 -4.61 -16.16 7.28
N ARG A 81 -3.46 -16.45 6.70
CA ARG A 81 -2.44 -15.43 6.43
C ARG A 81 -2.89 -14.46 5.33
N ALA A 82 -2.75 -13.16 5.60
CA ALA A 82 -2.79 -12.15 4.55
C ALA A 82 -1.68 -12.40 3.53
N GLN A 83 -2.00 -12.27 2.23
CA GLN A 83 -1.08 -12.49 1.13
C GLN A 83 -0.81 -11.18 0.41
N PHE A 84 0.43 -10.98 0.03
CA PHE A 84 0.86 -9.82 -0.72
C PHE A 84 1.74 -10.25 -1.92
N ALA A 85 1.30 -9.90 -3.13
CA ALA A 85 2.06 -10.13 -4.35
C ALA A 85 2.54 -8.81 -4.95
N THR A 86 3.82 -8.77 -5.29
CA THR A 86 4.49 -7.75 -6.09
C THR A 86 5.45 -8.43 -7.06
N GLY A 87 6.09 -7.71 -7.96
CA GLY A 87 7.03 -8.35 -8.88
C GLY A 87 7.37 -7.48 -10.09
N THR A 88 7.81 -8.14 -11.16
CA THR A 88 8.27 -7.47 -12.37
C THR A 88 7.59 -7.97 -13.64
N ASP A 89 7.22 -7.00 -14.50
CA ASP A 89 6.72 -7.21 -15.85
C ASP A 89 7.92 -7.17 -16.81
N GLU A 90 8.21 -8.32 -17.44
CA GLU A 90 9.47 -8.58 -18.11
C GLU A 90 9.33 -8.77 -19.63
N HIS A 91 8.12 -8.82 -20.15
CA HIS A 91 7.85 -9.00 -21.56
C HIS A 91 7.52 -7.67 -22.27
N GLY A 92 7.38 -7.73 -23.58
CA GLY A 92 6.91 -6.61 -24.38
C GLY A 92 7.99 -5.92 -25.22
N MET A 93 7.52 -5.06 -26.13
CA MET A 93 8.36 -4.40 -27.13
C MET A 93 9.38 -3.43 -26.52
N LYS A 94 9.00 -2.78 -25.42
CA LYS A 94 9.86 -1.81 -24.75
C LYS A 94 11.09 -2.47 -24.13
N VAL A 95 10.91 -3.63 -23.46
CA VAL A 95 12.01 -4.43 -22.93
C VAL A 95 12.89 -4.94 -24.07
N GLN A 96 12.28 -5.48 -25.13
CA GLN A 96 12.99 -5.94 -26.32
C GLN A 96 13.88 -4.83 -26.89
N ARG A 97 13.33 -3.64 -27.14
CA ARG A 97 14.09 -2.49 -27.69
C ARG A 97 15.20 -1.99 -26.77
N VAL A 98 14.98 -1.96 -25.46
CA VAL A 98 16.04 -1.57 -24.51
C VAL A 98 17.17 -2.58 -24.52
N ALA A 99 16.88 -3.87 -24.56
CA ALA A 99 17.89 -4.93 -24.67
C ALA A 99 18.67 -4.82 -25.97
N GLU A 100 17.98 -4.66 -27.11
CA GLU A 100 18.60 -4.44 -28.43
C GLU A 100 19.54 -3.22 -28.44
N SER A 101 19.09 -2.08 -27.84
CA SER A 101 19.91 -0.87 -27.75
C SER A 101 21.17 -1.03 -26.90
N GLN A 102 21.18 -1.99 -25.97
CA GLN A 102 22.33 -2.33 -25.13
C GLN A 102 23.14 -3.50 -25.68
N GLY A 103 22.71 -4.13 -26.76
CA GLY A 103 23.40 -5.29 -27.37
C GLY A 103 23.38 -6.52 -26.45
N ILE A 104 22.34 -6.72 -25.64
CA ILE A 104 22.20 -7.85 -24.73
C ILE A 104 20.87 -8.59 -24.96
N GLU A 105 20.83 -9.85 -24.53
CA GLU A 105 19.60 -10.64 -24.57
C GLU A 105 18.53 -10.06 -23.62
N PRO A 106 17.24 -10.00 -24.02
CA PRO A 106 16.17 -9.49 -23.18
C PRO A 106 16.10 -10.18 -21.80
N ARG A 107 16.35 -11.49 -21.73
CA ARG A 107 16.39 -12.23 -20.48
C ARG A 107 17.47 -11.71 -19.52
N ALA A 108 18.66 -11.39 -20.02
CA ALA A 108 19.75 -10.87 -19.20
C ALA A 108 19.43 -9.46 -18.66
N LEU A 109 18.74 -8.63 -19.46
CA LEU A 109 18.22 -7.33 -18.98
C LEU A 109 17.23 -7.53 -17.84
N CYS A 110 16.24 -8.42 -18.03
CA CYS A 110 15.21 -8.72 -17.04
C CYS A 110 15.81 -9.26 -15.74
N ASP A 111 16.72 -10.21 -15.79
CA ASP A 111 17.37 -10.78 -14.62
C ASP A 111 18.12 -9.71 -13.81
N ARG A 112 18.82 -8.80 -14.48
CA ARG A 112 19.55 -7.71 -13.82
C ARG A 112 18.62 -6.70 -13.17
N VAL A 113 17.58 -6.25 -13.87
CA VAL A 113 16.71 -5.17 -13.38
C VAL A 113 15.72 -5.68 -12.34
N SER A 114 15.17 -6.90 -12.54
CA SER A 114 14.27 -7.53 -11.57
C SER A 114 14.92 -7.69 -10.18
N GLN A 115 16.21 -8.11 -10.15
CA GLN A 115 16.98 -8.17 -8.91
C GLN A 115 17.08 -6.81 -8.20
N ARG A 116 17.10 -5.70 -8.95
CA ARG A 116 17.09 -4.36 -8.34
C ARG A 116 15.76 -4.02 -7.68
N PHE A 117 14.63 -4.42 -8.29
CA PHE A 117 13.31 -4.25 -7.68
C PHE A 117 13.16 -5.11 -6.42
N GLU A 118 13.58 -6.37 -6.47
CA GLU A 118 13.54 -7.26 -5.32
C GLU A 118 14.46 -6.75 -4.18
N ALA A 119 15.67 -6.29 -4.50
CA ALA A 119 16.59 -5.68 -3.55
C ALA A 119 15.99 -4.43 -2.90
N LEU A 120 15.25 -3.59 -3.66
CA LEU A 120 14.57 -2.41 -3.12
C LEU A 120 13.46 -2.82 -2.15
N ALA A 121 12.62 -3.79 -2.52
CA ALA A 121 11.57 -4.30 -1.65
C ALA A 121 12.14 -4.82 -0.33
N ASN A 122 13.22 -5.61 -0.40
CA ASN A 122 13.91 -6.14 0.79
C ASN A 122 14.53 -5.03 1.64
N ALA A 123 15.19 -4.03 1.03
CA ALA A 123 15.79 -2.91 1.75
C ALA A 123 14.75 -2.02 2.46
N ALA A 124 13.52 -2.00 1.97
CA ALA A 124 12.40 -1.24 2.55
C ALA A 124 11.54 -2.08 3.51
N ASP A 125 11.96 -3.30 3.85
CA ASP A 125 11.22 -4.25 4.72
C ASP A 125 9.79 -4.52 4.20
N ILE A 126 9.66 -4.77 2.89
CA ILE A 126 8.40 -5.16 2.25
C ILE A 126 8.16 -6.65 2.46
N ALA A 127 7.07 -7.02 3.14
CA ALA A 127 6.75 -8.39 3.51
C ALA A 127 5.87 -9.09 2.45
N TYR A 128 6.32 -9.08 1.18
CA TYR A 128 5.63 -9.81 0.13
C TYR A 128 5.64 -11.32 0.38
N THR A 129 4.57 -12.00 0.01
CA THR A 129 4.48 -13.48 0.06
C THR A 129 4.94 -14.11 -1.25
N ARG A 130 4.83 -13.38 -2.35
CA ARG A 130 5.33 -13.76 -3.67
C ARG A 130 5.90 -12.53 -4.37
N PHE A 131 7.18 -12.59 -4.75
CA PHE A 131 7.76 -11.74 -5.78
C PHE A 131 7.66 -12.50 -7.10
N ILE A 132 6.80 -12.05 -8.01
CA ILE A 132 6.54 -12.74 -9.27
C ILE A 132 7.29 -12.08 -10.42
N ARG A 133 7.79 -12.91 -11.33
CA ARG A 133 8.38 -12.48 -12.59
C ARG A 133 7.55 -13.05 -13.73
N THR A 134 7.19 -12.25 -14.74
CA THR A 134 6.41 -12.79 -15.86
C THR A 134 7.20 -13.80 -16.70
N THR A 135 8.53 -13.85 -16.52
CA THR A 135 9.40 -14.90 -17.10
C THR A 135 9.49 -16.19 -16.26
N ASP A 136 8.78 -16.28 -15.13
CA ASP A 136 8.69 -17.53 -14.35
C ASP A 136 7.90 -18.59 -15.12
N ALA A 137 8.33 -19.84 -14.99
CA ALA A 137 7.72 -20.96 -15.75
C ALA A 137 6.25 -21.22 -15.37
N ASP A 138 5.89 -21.06 -14.09
CA ASP A 138 4.51 -21.20 -13.61
C ASP A 138 3.61 -20.08 -14.15
N HIS A 139 4.16 -18.89 -14.37
CA HIS A 139 3.42 -17.78 -14.95
C HIS A 139 3.06 -18.03 -16.42
N ALA A 140 3.98 -18.50 -17.22
CA ALA A 140 3.68 -18.85 -18.61
C ALA A 140 2.56 -19.90 -18.72
N GLY A 141 2.57 -20.90 -17.82
CA GLY A 141 1.50 -21.89 -17.73
C GLY A 141 0.16 -21.30 -17.33
N ALA A 142 0.15 -20.35 -16.39
CA ALA A 142 -1.06 -19.65 -15.94
C ALA A 142 -1.66 -18.80 -17.06
N VAL A 143 -0.81 -18.04 -17.79
CA VAL A 143 -1.24 -17.22 -18.93
C VAL A 143 -1.83 -18.09 -20.04
N ALA A 144 -1.20 -19.21 -20.38
CA ALA A 144 -1.72 -20.12 -21.39
C ALA A 144 -3.09 -20.72 -20.99
N ALA A 145 -3.26 -21.09 -19.71
CA ALA A 145 -4.52 -21.59 -19.19
C ALA A 145 -5.63 -20.51 -19.20
N PHE A 146 -5.28 -19.27 -18.82
CA PHE A 146 -6.21 -18.14 -18.85
C PHE A 146 -6.64 -17.80 -20.28
N TRP A 147 -5.68 -17.73 -21.21
CA TRP A 147 -5.95 -17.54 -22.63
C TRP A 147 -6.90 -18.60 -23.17
N LYS A 148 -6.64 -19.86 -22.83
CA LYS A 148 -7.52 -20.97 -23.23
C LYS A 148 -8.93 -20.79 -22.69
N ALA A 149 -9.11 -20.37 -21.44
CA ALA A 149 -10.43 -20.11 -20.87
C ALA A 149 -11.19 -19.01 -21.63
N LEU A 150 -10.51 -17.91 -22.02
CA LEU A 150 -11.11 -16.87 -22.85
C LEU A 150 -11.50 -17.38 -24.24
N ALA A 151 -10.67 -18.22 -24.85
CA ALA A 151 -10.95 -18.79 -26.18
C ALA A 151 -12.09 -19.81 -26.14
N ASP A 152 -12.09 -20.74 -25.19
CA ASP A 152 -13.13 -21.76 -25.01
C ASP A 152 -14.51 -21.12 -24.76
N ASN A 153 -14.54 -19.98 -24.06
CA ASN A 153 -15.78 -19.22 -23.81
C ASN A 153 -16.19 -18.31 -24.99
N GLY A 154 -15.47 -18.34 -26.12
CA GLY A 154 -15.81 -17.62 -27.35
C GLY A 154 -15.54 -16.10 -27.30
N HIS A 155 -14.69 -15.66 -26.37
CA HIS A 155 -14.38 -14.24 -26.19
C HIS A 155 -13.16 -13.75 -26.96
N LEU A 156 -12.45 -14.64 -27.67
CA LEU A 156 -11.34 -14.31 -28.56
C LEU A 156 -11.70 -14.58 -30.02
N TYR A 157 -11.23 -13.73 -30.92
CA TYR A 157 -11.35 -13.90 -32.38
C TYR A 157 -10.19 -13.22 -33.11
N ILE A 158 -9.88 -13.66 -34.32
CA ILE A 158 -8.89 -13.03 -35.19
C ILE A 158 -9.56 -11.95 -36.02
N GLY A 159 -8.96 -10.77 -36.09
CA GLY A 159 -9.49 -9.67 -36.87
C GLY A 159 -8.42 -8.60 -37.18
N GLN A 160 -8.67 -7.84 -38.25
CA GLN A 160 -7.84 -6.69 -38.55
C GLN A 160 -7.99 -5.64 -37.47
N HIS A 161 -6.88 -5.09 -37.01
CA HIS A 161 -6.81 -3.98 -36.07
C HIS A 161 -6.00 -2.86 -36.70
N GLU A 162 -6.55 -1.67 -36.71
CA GLU A 162 -5.87 -0.46 -37.17
C GLU A 162 -6.07 0.67 -36.17
N GLY A 163 -5.06 1.50 -36.00
CA GLY A 163 -5.12 2.61 -35.06
C GLY A 163 -3.74 3.22 -34.78
N TRP A 164 -3.76 4.27 -33.97
CA TRP A 164 -2.56 4.94 -33.50
C TRP A 164 -1.90 4.13 -32.38
N TYR A 165 -0.71 3.62 -32.63
CA TYR A 165 0.02 2.79 -31.66
C TYR A 165 1.19 3.57 -31.04
N ALA A 166 1.22 3.66 -29.72
CA ALA A 166 2.36 4.16 -28.95
C ALA A 166 3.24 2.99 -28.50
N VAL A 167 4.45 2.92 -29.03
CA VAL A 167 5.42 1.87 -28.65
C VAL A 167 5.83 2.00 -27.19
N SER A 168 5.96 3.23 -26.70
CA SER A 168 6.32 3.51 -25.30
C SER A 168 5.27 3.10 -24.29
N ASP A 169 4.00 3.09 -24.68
CA ASP A 169 2.86 2.73 -23.81
C ASP A 169 2.39 1.31 -24.10
N GLU A 170 2.93 0.71 -25.17
CA GLU A 170 2.50 -0.58 -25.74
C GLU A 170 0.99 -0.66 -25.99
N ALA A 171 0.36 0.46 -26.32
CA ALA A 171 -1.07 0.61 -26.42
C ALA A 171 -1.53 1.24 -27.74
N PHE A 172 -2.71 0.84 -28.21
CA PHE A 172 -3.43 1.53 -29.27
C PHE A 172 -4.33 2.62 -28.70
N TYR A 173 -4.32 3.77 -29.35
CA TYR A 173 -5.16 4.91 -29.00
C TYR A 173 -6.21 5.17 -30.10
N PRO A 174 -7.46 5.44 -29.75
CA PRO A 174 -8.44 5.94 -30.71
C PRO A 174 -8.05 7.34 -31.19
N GLU A 175 -8.52 7.74 -32.36
CA GLU A 175 -8.17 9.04 -32.95
C GLU A 175 -8.54 10.23 -32.06
N SER A 176 -9.61 10.10 -31.26
CA SER A 176 -10.02 11.11 -30.27
C SER A 176 -9.00 11.35 -29.12
N GLN A 177 -8.07 10.44 -28.92
CA GLN A 177 -7.01 10.52 -27.89
C GLN A 177 -5.64 10.84 -28.49
N VAL A 178 -5.58 11.23 -29.76
CA VAL A 178 -4.35 11.56 -30.47
C VAL A 178 -4.40 13.01 -30.95
N ARG A 179 -3.29 13.71 -30.82
CA ARG A 179 -3.13 15.06 -31.35
C ARG A 179 -1.90 15.17 -32.24
N LYS A 180 -2.00 16.05 -33.25
CA LYS A 180 -0.89 16.40 -34.12
C LYS A 180 -0.03 17.48 -33.44
N VAL A 181 1.27 17.27 -33.39
CA VAL A 181 2.24 18.18 -32.76
C VAL A 181 3.33 18.52 -33.76
N SER A 182 3.75 19.77 -33.76
CA SER A 182 4.92 20.24 -34.52
C SER A 182 5.99 20.74 -33.56
N HIS A 183 7.15 20.12 -33.59
CA HIS A 183 8.29 20.49 -32.76
C HIS A 183 9.58 20.44 -33.58
N ASN A 184 10.39 21.47 -33.51
CA ASN A 184 11.67 21.58 -34.25
C ASN A 184 11.57 21.30 -35.76
N GLY A 185 10.43 21.67 -36.40
CA GLY A 185 10.22 21.47 -37.86
C GLY A 185 9.74 20.05 -38.23
N GLU A 186 9.68 19.12 -37.31
CA GLU A 186 9.09 17.80 -37.50
C GLU A 186 7.62 17.80 -37.02
N THR A 187 6.76 17.21 -37.84
CA THR A 187 5.33 17.04 -37.47
C THR A 187 5.06 15.56 -37.22
N TYR A 188 4.54 15.23 -36.04
CA TYR A 188 4.18 13.88 -35.64
C TYR A 188 2.88 13.85 -34.85
N HIS A 189 2.39 12.66 -34.56
CA HIS A 189 1.23 12.45 -33.71
C HIS A 189 1.66 11.95 -32.34
N GLU A 190 0.98 12.41 -31.29
CA GLU A 190 1.20 11.95 -29.92
C GLU A 190 -0.11 11.65 -29.20
N SER A 191 -0.06 10.74 -28.23
CA SER A 191 -1.17 10.50 -27.31
C SER A 191 -1.41 11.72 -26.42
N ILE A 192 -2.67 12.13 -26.29
CA ILE A 192 -3.07 13.22 -25.39
C ILE A 192 -2.81 12.86 -23.93
N GLU A 193 -2.99 11.58 -23.59
CA GLU A 193 -2.86 11.07 -22.23
C GLU A 193 -1.41 10.96 -21.79
N SER A 194 -0.57 10.28 -22.58
CA SER A 194 0.82 9.98 -22.21
C SER A 194 1.84 10.97 -22.77
N GLY A 195 1.47 11.77 -23.78
CA GLY A 195 2.39 12.64 -24.51
C GLY A 195 3.42 11.87 -25.35
N GLN A 196 3.22 10.58 -25.59
CA GLN A 196 4.14 9.73 -26.36
C GLN A 196 3.79 9.74 -27.84
N ARG A 197 4.84 9.64 -28.68
CA ARG A 197 4.67 9.55 -30.14
C ARG A 197 3.88 8.29 -30.50
N VAL A 198 2.91 8.44 -31.41
CA VAL A 198 2.08 7.35 -31.94
C VAL A 198 2.25 7.24 -33.45
N GLU A 199 2.14 6.03 -33.97
CA GLU A 199 2.24 5.70 -35.40
C GLU A 199 0.99 4.93 -35.83
N TRP A 200 0.45 5.25 -37.01
CA TRP A 200 -0.67 4.50 -37.56
C TRP A 200 -0.21 3.09 -37.96
N THR A 201 -0.89 2.10 -37.42
CA THR A 201 -0.50 0.69 -37.59
C THR A 201 -1.74 -0.12 -37.95
N THR A 202 -1.55 -1.04 -38.90
CA THR A 202 -2.57 -2.02 -39.30
C THR A 202 -1.99 -3.42 -39.15
N GLU A 203 -2.64 -4.28 -38.37
CA GLU A 203 -2.21 -5.63 -38.04
C GLU A 203 -3.40 -6.59 -38.02
N VAL A 204 -3.13 -7.88 -38.29
CA VAL A 204 -4.10 -8.95 -38.00
C VAL A 204 -3.74 -9.54 -36.65
N ASN A 205 -4.64 -9.38 -35.67
CA ASN A 205 -4.40 -9.74 -34.28
C ASN A 205 -5.56 -10.56 -33.72
N TYR A 206 -5.30 -11.29 -32.62
CA TYR A 206 -6.37 -11.74 -31.75
C TYR A 206 -6.99 -10.54 -31.06
N LYS A 207 -8.31 -10.53 -30.99
CA LYS A 207 -9.10 -9.49 -30.34
C LYS A 207 -9.96 -10.11 -29.24
N PHE A 208 -10.05 -9.42 -28.11
CA PHE A 208 -10.95 -9.74 -27.02
C PHE A 208 -12.24 -8.95 -27.17
N ARG A 209 -13.39 -9.60 -27.03
CA ARG A 209 -14.73 -9.00 -27.16
C ARG A 209 -15.06 -8.12 -25.96
N LEU A 210 -14.28 -7.07 -25.71
CA LEU A 210 -14.46 -6.17 -24.57
C LEU A 210 -15.82 -5.46 -24.63
N SER A 211 -16.30 -5.14 -25.83
CA SER A 211 -17.62 -4.51 -26.05
C SER A 211 -18.78 -5.33 -25.47
N ALA A 212 -18.66 -6.66 -25.44
CA ALA A 212 -19.68 -7.55 -24.87
C ALA A 212 -19.79 -7.43 -23.33
N PHE A 213 -18.79 -6.84 -22.67
CA PHE A 213 -18.75 -6.71 -21.21
C PHE A 213 -19.15 -5.32 -20.70
N GLN A 214 -19.62 -4.41 -21.58
CA GLN A 214 -20.05 -3.08 -21.16
C GLN A 214 -21.19 -3.14 -20.12
N ALA A 215 -22.25 -3.89 -20.37
CA ALA A 215 -23.37 -4.03 -19.43
C ALA A 215 -22.96 -4.79 -18.16
N PRO A 216 -22.29 -5.95 -18.21
CA PRO A 216 -21.82 -6.65 -17.01
C PRO A 216 -20.88 -5.80 -16.12
N LEU A 217 -20.00 -4.99 -16.72
CA LEU A 217 -19.13 -4.07 -15.98
C LEU A 217 -19.91 -2.97 -15.27
N LEU A 218 -20.91 -2.39 -15.93
CA LEU A 218 -21.78 -1.38 -15.31
C LEU A 218 -22.58 -1.96 -14.14
N GLU A 219 -23.15 -3.14 -14.31
CA GLU A 219 -23.86 -3.86 -13.24
C GLU A 219 -22.93 -4.14 -12.04
N TRP A 220 -21.71 -4.60 -12.31
CA TRP A 220 -20.72 -4.83 -11.26
C TRP A 220 -20.32 -3.54 -10.55
N LEU A 221 -20.05 -2.45 -11.28
CA LEU A 221 -19.70 -1.15 -10.71
C LEU A 221 -20.85 -0.59 -9.86
N GLU A 222 -22.09 -0.64 -10.36
CA GLU A 222 -23.27 -0.15 -9.64
C GLU A 222 -23.57 -0.95 -8.36
N ALA A 223 -23.34 -2.28 -8.39
CA ALA A 223 -23.47 -3.15 -7.23
C ALA A 223 -22.34 -2.94 -6.20
N ASN A 224 -21.19 -2.40 -6.63
CA ASN A 224 -19.98 -2.24 -5.82
C ASN A 224 -19.43 -0.80 -5.91
N PRO A 225 -20.05 0.18 -5.24
CA PRO A 225 -19.62 1.59 -5.32
C PRO A 225 -18.23 1.87 -4.77
N ASP A 226 -17.64 0.90 -4.07
CA ASP A 226 -16.25 0.89 -3.54
C ASP A 226 -15.27 0.11 -4.42
N ALA A 227 -15.70 -0.37 -5.60
CA ALA A 227 -14.85 -1.17 -6.49
C ALA A 227 -13.62 -0.41 -6.99
N VAL A 228 -13.67 0.92 -7.04
CA VAL A 228 -12.54 1.78 -7.41
C VAL A 228 -12.42 2.92 -6.39
N GLN A 229 -11.20 3.16 -5.92
CA GLN A 229 -10.88 4.26 -5.01
C GLN A 229 -9.71 5.09 -5.57
N PRO A 230 -9.71 6.42 -5.39
CA PRO A 230 -10.74 7.26 -4.76
C PRO A 230 -12.01 7.39 -5.62
N LYS A 231 -13.06 7.94 -5.03
CA LYS A 231 -14.37 8.07 -5.69
C LYS A 231 -14.32 8.80 -7.04
N SER A 232 -13.46 9.78 -7.19
CA SER A 232 -13.26 10.48 -8.48
C SER A 232 -12.78 9.52 -9.58
N MET A 233 -11.95 8.52 -9.27
CA MET A 233 -11.54 7.49 -10.22
C MET A 233 -12.68 6.52 -10.53
N TYR A 234 -13.49 6.16 -9.54
CA TYR A 234 -14.71 5.39 -9.77
C TYR A 234 -15.65 6.08 -10.75
N GLU A 235 -15.92 7.37 -10.55
CA GLU A 235 -16.77 8.17 -11.43
C GLU A 235 -16.19 8.25 -12.86
N HIS A 236 -14.88 8.39 -12.99
CA HIS A 236 -14.18 8.36 -14.26
C HIS A 236 -14.35 7.01 -14.98
N VAL A 237 -14.11 5.89 -14.28
CA VAL A 237 -14.28 4.54 -14.84
C VAL A 237 -15.73 4.29 -15.28
N VAL A 238 -16.71 4.67 -14.47
CA VAL A 238 -18.14 4.52 -14.81
C VAL A 238 -18.47 5.35 -16.07
N ALA A 239 -17.98 6.58 -16.16
CA ALA A 239 -18.20 7.43 -17.33
C ALA A 239 -17.57 6.83 -18.59
N GLU A 240 -16.35 6.28 -18.49
CA GLU A 240 -15.67 5.62 -19.61
C GLU A 240 -16.44 4.39 -20.09
N VAL A 241 -16.86 3.51 -19.19
CA VAL A 241 -17.63 2.31 -19.58
C VAL A 241 -18.97 2.68 -20.20
N ARG A 242 -19.66 3.71 -19.68
CA ARG A 242 -20.92 4.21 -20.27
C ARG A 242 -20.75 4.82 -21.66
N ALA A 243 -19.61 5.44 -21.94
CA ALA A 243 -19.32 6.03 -23.25
C ALA A 243 -19.19 4.97 -24.36
N GLY A 244 -19.01 3.70 -23.99
CA GLY A 244 -18.90 2.57 -24.91
C GLY A 244 -17.51 1.96 -24.94
N LEU A 245 -17.44 0.65 -25.07
CA LEU A 245 -16.20 -0.12 -25.12
C LEU A 245 -15.99 -0.72 -26.51
N ALA A 246 -14.81 -0.56 -27.07
CA ALA A 246 -14.37 -1.22 -28.30
C ALA A 246 -13.57 -2.49 -27.98
N ASP A 247 -13.63 -3.48 -28.89
CA ASP A 247 -12.88 -4.71 -28.75
C ASP A 247 -11.37 -4.47 -28.73
N LEU A 248 -10.68 -5.15 -27.81
CA LEU A 248 -9.27 -4.94 -27.51
C LEU A 248 -8.38 -5.88 -28.32
N SER A 249 -7.33 -5.37 -28.96
CA SER A 249 -6.27 -6.19 -29.56
C SER A 249 -5.40 -6.81 -28.46
N VAL A 250 -5.37 -8.15 -28.37
CA VAL A 250 -4.73 -8.92 -27.30
C VAL A 250 -3.56 -9.79 -27.75
N SER A 251 -3.10 -9.62 -28.98
CA SER A 251 -1.86 -10.22 -29.50
C SER A 251 -1.09 -9.25 -30.41
N ARG A 252 0.13 -9.63 -30.72
CA ARG A 252 0.97 -8.97 -31.73
C ARG A 252 1.60 -10.02 -32.64
N PRO A 253 1.80 -9.72 -33.93
CA PRO A 253 2.58 -10.60 -34.81
C PRO A 253 3.98 -10.80 -34.24
N ARG A 254 4.47 -12.04 -34.24
CA ARG A 254 5.79 -12.40 -33.71
C ARG A 254 6.92 -11.70 -34.47
N SER A 255 6.72 -11.39 -35.74
CA SER A 255 7.65 -10.57 -36.53
C SER A 255 7.92 -9.17 -35.97
N ARG A 256 6.96 -8.65 -35.17
CA ARG A 256 7.06 -7.36 -34.51
C ARG A 256 7.49 -7.48 -33.05
N LEU A 257 6.94 -8.47 -32.32
CA LEU A 257 7.21 -8.72 -30.91
C LEU A 257 7.55 -10.20 -30.71
N ASN A 258 8.83 -10.52 -30.56
CA ASN A 258 9.29 -11.89 -30.32
C ASN A 258 9.59 -12.18 -28.85
N TRP A 259 9.64 -11.14 -27.99
CA TRP A 259 9.90 -11.26 -26.56
C TRP A 259 8.58 -11.18 -25.77
N GLY A 260 7.99 -12.34 -25.50
CA GLY A 260 6.73 -12.50 -24.80
C GLY A 260 6.24 -13.95 -24.87
N ILE A 261 5.10 -14.21 -24.25
CA ILE A 261 4.47 -15.54 -24.22
C ILE A 261 3.77 -15.79 -25.58
N PRO A 262 4.09 -16.88 -26.30
CA PRO A 262 3.43 -17.19 -27.56
C PRO A 262 1.95 -17.53 -27.32
N VAL A 263 1.10 -17.22 -28.31
CA VAL A 263 -0.31 -17.62 -28.29
C VAL A 263 -0.40 -19.16 -28.33
N PRO A 264 -1.14 -19.80 -27.42
CA PRO A 264 -1.30 -21.25 -27.44
C PRO A 264 -1.89 -21.75 -28.76
N GLY A 265 -1.13 -22.62 -29.44
CA GLY A 265 -1.52 -23.19 -30.75
C GLY A 265 -1.25 -22.30 -31.96
N ASP A 266 -0.68 -21.10 -31.79
CA ASP A 266 -0.32 -20.20 -32.88
C ASP A 266 1.07 -19.57 -32.62
N ALA A 267 2.09 -20.09 -33.25
CA ALA A 267 3.48 -19.62 -33.10
C ALA A 267 3.77 -18.27 -33.78
N GLU A 268 2.86 -17.78 -34.63
CA GLU A 268 3.02 -16.54 -35.37
C GLU A 268 2.58 -15.30 -34.57
N HIS A 269 1.95 -15.53 -33.38
CA HIS A 269 1.50 -14.47 -32.51
C HIS A 269 2.08 -14.58 -31.09
N THR A 270 2.35 -13.41 -30.50
CA THR A 270 2.73 -13.24 -29.09
C THR A 270 1.56 -12.61 -28.34
N ILE A 271 1.25 -13.11 -27.16
CA ILE A 271 0.22 -12.55 -26.28
C ILE A 271 0.59 -11.12 -25.90
N TYR A 272 -0.40 -10.23 -25.90
CA TYR A 272 -0.23 -8.84 -25.53
C TYR A 272 0.22 -8.71 -24.08
N VAL A 273 1.26 -7.88 -23.84
CA VAL A 273 1.90 -7.73 -22.54
C VAL A 273 0.95 -7.46 -21.38
N TRP A 274 -0.13 -6.71 -21.59
CA TRP A 274 -1.10 -6.45 -20.53
C TRP A 274 -1.98 -7.66 -20.18
N VAL A 275 -2.27 -8.57 -21.12
CA VAL A 275 -2.95 -9.84 -20.79
C VAL A 275 -2.02 -10.73 -19.97
N ASP A 276 -0.76 -10.82 -20.41
CA ASP A 276 0.32 -11.49 -19.70
C ASP A 276 0.45 -10.91 -18.27
N ALA A 277 0.73 -9.62 -18.16
CA ALA A 277 0.93 -8.95 -16.89
C ALA A 277 -0.24 -9.12 -15.91
N LEU A 278 -1.50 -8.94 -16.35
CA LEU A 278 -2.66 -9.01 -15.45
C LEU A 278 -2.88 -10.40 -14.84
N VAL A 279 -2.50 -11.47 -15.54
CA VAL A 279 -2.63 -12.85 -15.04
C VAL A 279 -1.69 -13.12 -13.85
N ASN A 280 -0.66 -12.30 -13.62
CA ASN A 280 0.24 -12.45 -12.47
C ASN A 280 -0.51 -12.56 -11.13
N TYR A 281 -1.61 -11.82 -10.99
CA TYR A 281 -2.43 -11.81 -9.77
C TYR A 281 -3.07 -13.16 -9.45
N LEU A 282 -3.36 -13.95 -10.45
CA LEU A 282 -3.83 -15.34 -10.30
C LEU A 282 -2.66 -16.30 -10.13
N THR A 283 -1.57 -16.11 -10.90
CA THR A 283 -0.37 -16.94 -10.82
C THR A 283 0.22 -16.93 -9.40
N ALA A 284 0.28 -15.76 -8.77
CA ALA A 284 0.78 -15.61 -7.40
C ALA A 284 0.01 -16.45 -6.36
N LEU A 285 -1.22 -16.87 -6.69
CA LEU A 285 -2.07 -17.72 -5.87
C LEU A 285 -2.10 -19.19 -6.34
N GLY A 286 -1.27 -19.56 -7.34
CA GLY A 286 -1.15 -20.92 -7.83
C GLY A 286 -2.19 -21.34 -8.90
N TYR A 287 -2.82 -20.38 -9.59
CA TYR A 287 -3.64 -20.66 -10.76
C TYR A 287 -2.77 -21.30 -11.89
N PRO A 288 -3.25 -22.28 -12.64
CA PRO A 288 -4.60 -22.88 -12.65
C PRO A 288 -4.80 -24.08 -11.71
N GLY A 289 -3.81 -24.41 -10.87
CA GLY A 289 -3.86 -25.61 -10.00
C GLY A 289 -5.06 -25.60 -9.06
N THR A 290 -5.50 -24.43 -8.61
CA THR A 290 -6.76 -24.20 -7.90
C THR A 290 -7.56 -23.13 -8.65
N ASN A 291 -8.80 -23.40 -9.04
CA ASN A 291 -9.62 -22.46 -9.80
C ASN A 291 -11.05 -22.37 -9.22
N PRO A 292 -11.48 -21.24 -8.61
CA PRO A 292 -10.62 -20.10 -8.29
C PRO A 292 -9.65 -20.42 -7.14
N PRO A 293 -8.49 -19.74 -7.07
CA PRO A 293 -7.58 -19.85 -5.92
C PRO A 293 -8.26 -19.41 -4.62
N ARG A 294 -7.90 -20.03 -3.49
CA ARG A 294 -8.58 -19.82 -2.21
C ARG A 294 -8.59 -18.33 -1.74
N ALA A 295 -7.54 -17.58 -2.01
CA ALA A 295 -7.47 -16.17 -1.62
C ALA A 295 -8.09 -15.23 -2.66
N TRP A 296 -8.51 -15.75 -3.83
CA TRP A 296 -9.22 -14.97 -4.84
C TRP A 296 -10.70 -14.76 -4.45
N PRO A 297 -11.36 -13.64 -4.80
CA PRO A 297 -10.81 -12.48 -5.50
C PRO A 297 -9.89 -11.64 -4.63
N ALA A 298 -9.02 -10.83 -5.25
CA ALA A 298 -8.18 -9.89 -4.52
C ALA A 298 -9.04 -8.90 -3.72
N ASP A 299 -8.64 -8.64 -2.47
CA ASP A 299 -9.31 -7.62 -1.65
C ASP A 299 -8.91 -6.21 -2.13
N VAL A 300 -7.64 -6.04 -2.51
CA VAL A 300 -7.13 -4.76 -3.01
C VAL A 300 -6.10 -4.99 -4.10
N HIS A 301 -6.31 -4.33 -5.24
CA HIS A 301 -5.26 -4.03 -6.21
C HIS A 301 -4.82 -2.58 -6.02
N VAL A 302 -3.60 -2.35 -5.52
CA VAL A 302 -2.98 -1.03 -5.45
C VAL A 302 -2.40 -0.72 -6.82
N VAL A 303 -2.73 0.42 -7.44
CA VAL A 303 -2.26 0.77 -8.78
C VAL A 303 -1.96 2.27 -8.91
N GLY A 304 -1.09 2.66 -9.82
CA GLY A 304 -0.96 4.06 -10.22
C GLY A 304 -2.19 4.53 -11.00
N LYS A 305 -2.53 5.79 -10.89
CA LYS A 305 -3.69 6.39 -11.59
C LYS A 305 -3.66 6.23 -13.12
N ASP A 306 -2.47 6.08 -13.71
CA ASP A 306 -2.23 5.92 -15.14
C ASP A 306 -2.59 4.52 -15.69
N ILE A 307 -2.74 3.53 -14.82
CA ILE A 307 -3.08 2.15 -15.20
C ILE A 307 -4.45 1.69 -14.67
N VAL A 308 -5.28 2.62 -14.22
CA VAL A 308 -6.64 2.32 -13.70
C VAL A 308 -7.48 1.62 -14.75
N ARG A 309 -7.43 2.04 -16.02
CA ARG A 309 -8.19 1.43 -17.10
C ARG A 309 -7.93 -0.06 -17.25
N PHE A 310 -6.65 -0.46 -17.15
CA PHE A 310 -6.26 -1.87 -17.25
C PHE A 310 -6.82 -2.70 -16.08
N HIS A 311 -6.87 -2.13 -14.86
CA HIS A 311 -7.25 -2.85 -13.64
C HIS A 311 -8.73 -2.75 -13.29
N ALA A 312 -9.41 -1.69 -13.73
CA ALA A 312 -10.83 -1.44 -13.40
C ALA A 312 -11.78 -1.66 -14.58
N VAL A 313 -11.26 -1.83 -15.82
CA VAL A 313 -12.07 -2.13 -17.01
C VAL A 313 -11.63 -3.44 -17.66
N TYR A 314 -10.37 -3.53 -18.14
CA TYR A 314 -9.90 -4.69 -18.90
C TYR A 314 -9.82 -5.94 -18.04
N TRP A 315 -9.19 -5.86 -16.88
CA TRP A 315 -9.03 -6.99 -15.96
C TRP A 315 -10.36 -7.57 -15.47
N PRO A 316 -11.31 -6.77 -14.94
CA PRO A 316 -12.63 -7.27 -14.57
C PRO A 316 -13.39 -7.92 -15.74
N ALA A 317 -13.34 -7.34 -16.94
CA ALA A 317 -13.98 -7.92 -18.11
C ALA A 317 -13.36 -9.28 -18.48
N MET A 318 -12.03 -9.40 -18.48
CA MET A 318 -11.34 -10.65 -18.76
C MET A 318 -11.61 -11.71 -17.71
N LEU A 319 -11.70 -11.33 -16.43
CA LEU A 319 -12.07 -12.23 -15.33
C LEU A 319 -13.50 -12.76 -15.53
N MET A 320 -14.46 -11.89 -15.81
CA MET A 320 -15.84 -12.28 -16.10
C MET A 320 -15.89 -13.23 -17.30
N ALA A 321 -15.12 -12.95 -18.36
CA ALA A 321 -15.01 -13.79 -19.54
C ALA A 321 -14.41 -15.19 -19.23
N ALA A 322 -13.50 -15.27 -18.26
CA ALA A 322 -12.92 -16.51 -17.78
C ALA A 322 -13.76 -17.21 -16.69
N GLY A 323 -14.93 -16.67 -16.32
CA GLY A 323 -15.79 -17.21 -15.26
C GLY A 323 -15.25 -16.97 -13.84
N LEU A 324 -14.39 -15.97 -13.66
CA LEU A 324 -13.79 -15.60 -12.38
C LEU A 324 -14.39 -14.29 -11.84
N PRO A 325 -14.55 -14.15 -10.51
CA PRO A 325 -15.05 -12.91 -9.94
C PRO A 325 -14.01 -11.78 -10.06
N PRO A 326 -14.45 -10.52 -10.32
CA PRO A 326 -13.61 -9.35 -10.26
C PRO A 326 -13.02 -9.08 -8.87
N PRO A 327 -11.94 -8.28 -8.75
CA PRO A 327 -11.38 -7.86 -7.47
C PRO A 327 -12.38 -7.02 -6.67
N HIS A 328 -12.25 -7.00 -5.34
CA HIS A 328 -13.15 -6.21 -4.49
C HIS A 328 -12.90 -4.71 -4.64
N THR A 329 -11.64 -4.28 -4.67
CA THR A 329 -11.30 -2.86 -4.77
C THR A 329 -10.01 -2.65 -5.56
N VAL A 330 -10.04 -1.71 -6.49
CA VAL A 330 -8.86 -1.13 -7.16
C VAL A 330 -8.57 0.21 -6.50
N VAL A 331 -7.41 0.35 -5.86
CA VAL A 331 -6.98 1.57 -5.19
C VAL A 331 -5.98 2.29 -6.08
N ALA A 332 -6.42 3.38 -6.70
CA ALA A 332 -5.60 4.20 -7.57
C ALA A 332 -4.90 5.30 -6.78
N HIS A 333 -3.59 5.21 -6.63
CA HIS A 333 -2.81 6.27 -6.01
C HIS A 333 -2.30 7.29 -7.03
N ALA A 334 -2.13 8.53 -6.57
CA ALA A 334 -1.51 9.61 -7.32
C ALA A 334 0.01 9.40 -7.48
N HIS A 335 0.66 10.21 -8.30
CA HIS A 335 2.09 10.09 -8.58
C HIS A 335 2.94 10.87 -7.57
N TRP A 336 4.20 10.47 -7.50
CA TRP A 336 5.23 11.27 -6.87
C TRP A 336 5.95 12.13 -7.92
N THR A 337 6.11 13.41 -7.62
CA THR A 337 6.84 14.38 -8.43
C THR A 337 8.11 14.82 -7.72
N VAL A 338 9.01 15.44 -8.44
CA VAL A 338 10.15 16.19 -7.90
C VAL A 338 10.10 17.57 -8.54
N GLU A 339 10.09 18.62 -7.71
CA GLU A 339 9.92 20.01 -8.18
C GLU A 339 8.67 20.18 -9.05
N LYS A 340 7.57 19.53 -8.65
CA LYS A 340 6.28 19.51 -9.36
C LYS A 340 6.33 18.95 -10.80
N ALA A 341 7.41 18.26 -11.15
CA ALA A 341 7.57 17.59 -12.42
C ALA A 341 7.56 16.06 -12.26
N LYS A 342 6.91 15.34 -13.19
CA LYS A 342 6.95 13.87 -13.21
C LYS A 342 8.40 13.41 -13.24
N MET A 343 8.76 12.45 -12.38
CA MET A 343 10.09 11.87 -12.35
C MET A 343 10.43 11.20 -13.68
N SER A 344 11.59 11.53 -14.22
CA SER A 344 12.08 10.96 -15.46
C SER A 344 13.61 10.98 -15.48
N LYS A 345 14.23 9.85 -15.86
CA LYS A 345 15.70 9.78 -16.01
C LYS A 345 16.21 10.74 -17.06
N SER A 346 15.45 10.96 -18.13
CA SER A 346 15.82 11.91 -19.18
C SER A 346 15.89 13.37 -18.70
N ARG A 347 15.18 13.68 -17.61
CA ARG A 347 15.21 15.00 -16.93
C ARG A 347 16.21 15.07 -15.78
N GLY A 348 16.83 13.95 -15.39
CA GLY A 348 17.76 13.89 -14.26
C GLY A 348 17.13 14.16 -12.89
N ASN A 349 15.79 14.12 -12.78
CA ASN A 349 15.04 14.39 -11.54
C ASN A 349 14.51 13.13 -10.84
N SER A 350 15.07 11.96 -11.13
CA SER A 350 14.68 10.72 -10.44
C SER A 350 15.41 10.60 -9.10
N VAL A 351 14.65 10.31 -8.03
CA VAL A 351 15.20 10.07 -6.69
C VAL A 351 15.60 8.61 -6.56
N ASN A 352 16.87 8.36 -6.21
CA ASN A 352 17.37 7.01 -5.95
C ASN A 352 16.87 6.52 -4.59
N PRO A 353 15.98 5.51 -4.53
CA PRO A 353 15.40 5.07 -3.27
C PRO A 353 16.41 4.39 -2.35
N PHE A 354 17.47 3.77 -2.87
CA PHE A 354 18.50 3.13 -2.06
C PHE A 354 19.32 4.14 -1.25
N GLU A 355 19.66 5.28 -1.84
CA GLU A 355 20.37 6.36 -1.14
C GLU A 355 19.50 6.94 -0.02
N VAL A 356 18.22 7.15 -0.31
CA VAL A 356 17.26 7.67 0.67
C VAL A 356 17.07 6.68 1.82
N LEU A 357 16.92 5.37 1.52
CA LEU A 357 16.80 4.33 2.53
C LEU A 357 18.07 4.18 3.39
N SER A 358 19.26 4.27 2.78
CA SER A 358 20.53 4.19 3.54
C SER A 358 20.74 5.37 4.49
N THR A 359 20.24 6.56 4.12
CA THR A 359 20.39 7.78 4.93
C THR A 359 19.38 7.84 6.07
N TYR A 360 18.12 7.52 5.81
CA TYR A 360 17.01 7.76 6.76
C TYR A 360 16.48 6.49 7.43
N GLY A 361 16.82 5.32 6.91
CA GLY A 361 16.27 4.03 7.36
C GLY A 361 14.88 3.74 6.79
N ALA A 362 14.54 2.45 6.70
CA ALA A 362 13.29 1.99 6.09
C ALA A 362 12.04 2.58 6.77
N ASP A 363 11.97 2.52 8.09
CA ASP A 363 10.78 2.99 8.83
C ASP A 363 10.48 4.48 8.65
N THR A 364 11.53 5.33 8.60
CA THR A 364 11.35 6.76 8.35
C THR A 364 10.76 6.99 6.96
N ILE A 365 11.30 6.31 5.95
CA ILE A 365 10.85 6.45 4.56
C ILE A 365 9.43 5.92 4.38
N ARG A 366 9.12 4.76 4.94
CA ARG A 366 7.78 4.18 4.94
C ARG A 366 6.76 5.15 5.54
N CYS A 367 7.05 5.69 6.71
CA CYS A 367 6.17 6.65 7.39
C CYS A 367 6.02 7.95 6.59
N PHE A 368 7.11 8.50 6.04
CA PHE A 368 7.05 9.69 5.19
C PHE A 368 6.21 9.48 3.94
N LEU A 369 6.43 8.38 3.22
CA LEU A 369 5.67 8.06 2.00
C LEU A 369 4.17 7.93 2.29
N MET A 370 3.79 7.29 3.38
CA MET A 370 2.38 7.14 3.75
C MET A 370 1.78 8.45 4.29
N ARG A 371 2.57 9.28 4.95
CA ARG A 371 2.08 10.56 5.48
C ARG A 371 1.91 11.63 4.39
N ALA A 372 2.84 11.71 3.45
CA ALA A 372 2.83 12.69 2.37
C ALA A 372 2.04 12.20 1.14
N GLY A 373 2.24 10.93 0.73
CA GLY A 373 1.63 10.32 -0.45
C GLY A 373 0.36 9.49 -0.18
N GLY A 374 -0.01 9.31 1.09
CA GLY A 374 -1.17 8.49 1.48
C GLY A 374 -2.54 9.16 1.23
N ASN A 375 -2.58 10.28 0.52
CA ASN A 375 -3.79 10.91 0.01
C ASN A 375 -3.91 10.57 -1.48
N LEU A 376 -4.75 9.63 -1.82
CA LEU A 376 -4.85 9.04 -3.16
C LEU A 376 -5.16 10.02 -4.31
N THR A 377 -5.67 11.22 -4.01
CA THR A 377 -6.23 12.16 -5.00
C THR A 377 -5.24 13.16 -5.56
N THR A 378 -4.18 13.49 -4.83
CA THR A 378 -3.24 14.56 -5.21
C THR A 378 -1.83 14.03 -5.31
N ASP A 379 -1.11 14.46 -6.36
CA ASP A 379 0.31 14.13 -6.50
C ASP A 379 1.11 14.67 -5.31
N ALA A 380 2.01 13.85 -4.80
CA ALA A 380 2.93 14.22 -3.74
C ALA A 380 4.27 14.66 -4.32
N ASP A 381 4.84 15.73 -3.80
CA ASP A 381 6.14 16.23 -4.26
C ASP A 381 7.24 15.81 -3.29
N TYR A 382 8.25 15.13 -3.78
CA TYR A 382 9.39 14.70 -2.99
C TYR A 382 10.38 15.85 -2.84
N SER A 383 10.76 16.09 -1.60
CA SER A 383 11.86 17.02 -1.25
C SER A 383 12.67 16.44 -0.11
N ALA A 384 13.99 16.37 -0.25
CA ALA A 384 14.89 15.95 0.83
C ALA A 384 14.75 16.84 2.09
N ALA A 385 14.50 18.14 1.89
CA ALA A 385 14.27 19.06 2.99
C ALA A 385 12.97 18.75 3.76
N GLN A 386 11.89 18.38 3.05
CA GLN A 386 10.62 17.97 3.68
C GLN A 386 10.78 16.64 4.44
N LEU A 387 11.50 15.68 3.90
CA LEU A 387 11.80 14.42 4.56
C LEU A 387 12.63 14.64 5.84
N HIS A 388 13.68 15.48 5.76
CA HIS A 388 14.49 15.83 6.93
C HIS A 388 13.66 16.51 8.02
N GLU A 389 12.84 17.50 7.65
CA GLU A 389 11.95 18.20 8.59
C GLU A 389 10.89 17.25 9.19
N PHE A 390 10.35 16.33 8.39
CA PHE A 390 9.42 15.29 8.86
C PHE A 390 10.07 14.42 9.94
N GLN A 391 11.26 13.89 9.70
CA GLN A 391 11.98 13.08 10.68
C GLN A 391 12.26 13.88 11.95
N ARG A 392 12.78 15.11 11.82
CA ARG A 392 13.12 15.97 12.94
C ARG A 392 11.89 16.33 13.79
N LYS A 393 10.81 16.74 13.16
CA LYS A 393 9.60 17.24 13.84
C LYS A 393 8.77 16.10 14.44
N TYR A 394 8.43 15.10 13.63
CA TYR A 394 7.45 14.08 14.01
C TYR A 394 8.10 12.87 14.68
N LEU A 395 9.14 12.30 14.08
CA LEU A 395 9.71 11.06 14.60
C LEU A 395 10.66 11.32 15.78
N GLN A 396 11.56 12.28 15.66
CA GLN A 396 12.46 12.64 16.75
C GLN A 396 11.78 13.51 17.79
N GLY A 397 11.14 14.61 17.36
CA GLY A 397 10.60 15.66 18.23
C GLY A 397 9.32 15.28 18.98
N GLN A 398 8.47 14.45 18.40
CA GLN A 398 7.26 13.99 19.08
C GLN A 398 7.43 12.59 19.65
N LEU A 399 7.61 11.57 18.80
CA LEU A 399 7.60 10.17 19.21
C LEU A 399 8.84 9.79 20.03
N GLY A 400 10.04 10.03 19.49
CA GLY A 400 11.30 9.70 20.16
C GLY A 400 11.54 10.51 21.43
N ASN A 401 11.17 11.80 21.42
CA ASN A 401 11.29 12.68 22.58
C ASN A 401 10.35 12.25 23.72
N LEU A 402 9.08 11.92 23.40
CA LEU A 402 8.14 11.43 24.43
C LEU A 402 8.65 10.15 25.09
N LEU A 403 9.08 9.18 24.27
CA LEU A 403 9.65 7.92 24.78
C LEU A 403 10.86 8.16 25.70
N SER A 404 11.83 8.98 25.26
CA SER A 404 13.05 9.24 26.03
C SER A 404 12.79 9.98 27.33
N ARG A 405 11.77 10.86 27.37
CA ARG A 405 11.37 11.59 28.58
C ARG A 405 10.76 10.65 29.61
N VAL A 406 9.74 9.87 29.22
CA VAL A 406 9.01 9.03 30.18
C VAL A 406 9.84 7.87 30.72
N LEU A 407 10.77 7.35 29.92
CA LEU A 407 11.69 6.28 30.35
C LEU A 407 12.99 6.81 30.98
N ALA A 408 13.12 8.12 31.19
CA ALA A 408 14.32 8.68 31.83
C ALA A 408 14.47 8.12 33.24
N PRO A 409 15.68 7.59 33.63
CA PRO A 409 15.88 6.98 34.95
C PRO A 409 15.50 7.90 36.11
N LYS A 410 15.74 9.21 35.98
CA LYS A 410 15.39 10.20 37.01
C LYS A 410 13.86 10.32 37.22
N ILE A 411 13.05 10.12 36.18
CA ILE A 411 11.58 10.14 36.26
C ILE A 411 11.09 8.80 36.80
N GLN A 412 11.59 7.69 36.28
CA GLN A 412 11.21 6.35 36.72
C GLN A 412 11.52 6.10 38.20
N ALA A 413 12.66 6.60 38.70
CA ALA A 413 13.03 6.52 40.10
C ALA A 413 11.99 7.11 41.08
N ARG A 414 11.20 8.09 40.62
CA ARG A 414 10.11 8.70 41.44
C ARG A 414 8.88 7.81 41.60
N LEU A 415 8.80 6.71 40.86
CA LEU A 415 7.68 5.75 40.88
C LEU A 415 8.03 4.44 41.55
N VAL A 416 9.29 4.25 41.96
CA VAL A 416 9.79 2.98 42.54
C VAL A 416 8.99 2.55 43.78
N ASP A 417 8.71 3.49 44.70
CA ASP A 417 7.94 3.22 45.92
C ASP A 417 6.45 2.89 45.68
N ARG A 418 5.98 3.07 44.46
CA ARG A 418 4.59 2.73 44.03
C ARG A 418 4.50 1.40 43.32
N ALA A 419 5.65 0.82 42.96
CA ALA A 419 5.67 -0.44 42.24
C ALA A 419 5.42 -1.63 43.16
N VAL A 420 4.51 -2.50 42.73
CA VAL A 420 4.27 -3.81 43.35
C VAL A 420 4.60 -4.84 42.26
N ASP A 421 5.48 -5.78 42.58
CA ASP A 421 5.96 -6.82 41.65
C ASP A 421 6.48 -6.23 40.30
N GLY A 422 7.16 -5.08 40.38
CA GLY A 422 7.73 -4.42 39.19
C GLY A 422 6.73 -3.65 38.32
N ALA A 423 5.49 -3.55 38.73
CA ALA A 423 4.45 -2.77 38.01
C ALA A 423 3.83 -1.70 38.93
N VAL A 424 3.41 -0.60 38.29
CA VAL A 424 2.70 0.50 38.95
C VAL A 424 1.24 0.47 38.49
N ALA A 425 0.30 0.39 39.43
CA ALA A 425 -1.15 0.40 39.12
C ALA A 425 -1.54 1.70 38.41
N ALA A 426 -2.61 1.66 37.60
CA ALA A 426 -3.13 2.86 36.95
C ALA A 426 -3.49 3.94 37.99
N PRO A 427 -3.15 5.21 37.76
CA PRO A 427 -3.48 6.30 38.66
C PRO A 427 -4.96 6.68 38.56
N MET A 428 -5.50 7.31 39.58
CA MET A 428 -6.74 8.05 39.47
C MET A 428 -6.49 9.32 38.64
N LEU A 429 -7.17 9.44 37.50
CA LEU A 429 -7.07 10.59 36.62
C LEU A 429 -7.87 11.78 37.18
N VAL A 430 -7.39 12.98 36.91
CA VAL A 430 -8.06 14.24 37.26
C VAL A 430 -8.67 14.92 36.01
N GLU A 431 -9.43 15.97 36.19
CA GLU A 431 -10.11 16.67 35.09
C GLU A 431 -9.13 17.11 33.96
N ASP A 432 -7.94 17.60 34.33
CA ASP A 432 -6.92 18.03 33.39
C ASP A 432 -6.31 16.89 32.54
N ASP A 433 -6.47 15.65 32.95
CA ASP A 433 -6.02 14.45 32.24
C ASP A 433 -7.04 13.96 31.22
N ALA A 434 -8.34 14.34 31.39
CA ALA A 434 -9.45 13.81 30.61
C ALA A 434 -9.34 14.04 29.09
N PRO A 435 -8.86 15.20 28.58
CA PRO A 435 -8.72 15.40 27.14
C PRO A 435 -7.75 14.41 26.49
N LEU A 436 -6.60 14.16 27.13
CA LEU A 436 -5.62 13.20 26.60
C LEU A 436 -6.13 11.76 26.70
N ALA A 437 -6.71 11.38 27.83
CA ALA A 437 -7.28 10.05 28.01
C ALA A 437 -8.38 9.74 26.97
N ALA A 438 -9.27 10.71 26.71
CA ALA A 438 -10.29 10.59 25.67
C ALA A 438 -9.70 10.48 24.26
N ALA A 439 -8.65 11.25 23.95
CA ALA A 439 -7.97 11.18 22.66
C ALA A 439 -7.29 9.82 22.43
N ILE A 440 -6.62 9.28 23.46
CA ILE A 440 -6.02 7.93 23.40
C ILE A 440 -7.11 6.88 23.15
N ALA A 441 -8.21 6.94 23.87
CA ALA A 441 -9.32 6.00 23.74
C ALA A 441 -10.00 6.06 22.36
N ALA A 442 -10.13 7.25 21.76
CA ALA A 442 -10.75 7.42 20.45
C ALA A 442 -9.85 7.02 19.27
N LEU A 443 -8.51 7.03 19.46
CA LEU A 443 -7.54 6.86 18.39
C LEU A 443 -7.66 5.55 17.60
N PRO A 444 -7.83 4.35 18.24
CA PRO A 444 -7.90 3.11 17.48
C PRO A 444 -9.05 3.08 16.46
N ALA A 445 -10.23 3.52 16.87
CA ALA A 445 -11.41 3.57 16.00
C ALA A 445 -11.26 4.62 14.87
N ALA A 446 -10.70 5.79 15.19
CA ALA A 446 -10.44 6.84 14.20
C ALA A 446 -9.41 6.40 13.16
N PHE A 447 -8.32 5.77 13.60
CA PHE A 447 -7.29 5.22 12.72
C PHE A 447 -7.88 4.15 11.78
N ASP A 448 -8.63 3.20 12.33
CA ASP A 448 -9.27 2.13 11.56
C ASP A 448 -10.25 2.68 10.51
N ALA A 449 -11.05 3.67 10.87
CA ALA A 449 -11.98 4.32 9.95
C ALA A 449 -11.28 5.00 8.77
N HIS A 450 -10.11 5.59 8.98
CA HIS A 450 -9.29 6.16 7.91
C HIS A 450 -8.65 5.08 7.04
N VAL A 451 -8.07 4.03 7.63
CA VAL A 451 -7.47 2.92 6.86
C VAL A 451 -8.53 2.21 6.02
N ALA A 452 -9.75 2.02 6.54
CA ALA A 452 -10.85 1.42 5.79
C ALA A 452 -11.25 2.22 4.54
N ARG A 453 -10.93 3.51 4.49
CA ARG A 453 -11.14 4.39 3.32
C ARG A 453 -9.86 4.64 2.53
N PHE A 454 -8.77 3.94 2.85
CA PHE A 454 -7.44 4.14 2.25
C PHE A 454 -6.85 5.55 2.44
N GLU A 455 -7.27 6.26 3.48
CA GLU A 455 -6.80 7.60 3.86
C GLU A 455 -5.60 7.50 4.81
N LEU A 456 -4.51 6.83 4.41
CA LEU A 456 -3.37 6.56 5.30
C LEU A 456 -2.72 7.84 5.83
N GLY A 457 -2.66 8.90 5.02
CA GLY A 457 -2.14 10.19 5.46
C GLY A 457 -2.94 10.78 6.64
N ARG A 458 -4.28 10.59 6.65
CA ARG A 458 -5.16 11.03 7.76
C ARG A 458 -5.06 10.09 8.95
N ALA A 459 -4.94 8.78 8.71
CA ALA A 459 -4.70 7.82 9.78
C ALA A 459 -3.43 8.17 10.58
N LEU A 460 -2.33 8.46 9.88
CA LEU A 460 -1.08 8.90 10.50
C LEU A 460 -1.20 10.27 11.17
N GLN A 461 -1.97 11.20 10.59
CA GLN A 461 -2.20 12.49 11.21
C GLN A 461 -2.88 12.33 12.58
N SER A 462 -3.90 11.49 12.70
CA SER A 462 -4.58 11.25 13.99
C SER A 462 -3.62 10.72 15.07
N VAL A 463 -2.64 9.89 14.69
CA VAL A 463 -1.60 9.43 15.62
C VAL A 463 -0.70 10.59 16.07
N PHE A 464 -0.21 11.40 15.13
CA PHE A 464 0.67 12.53 15.47
C PHE A 464 -0.05 13.63 16.26
N ASP A 465 -1.35 13.80 16.07
CA ASP A 465 -2.17 14.73 16.89
C ASP A 465 -2.22 14.26 18.34
N VAL A 466 -2.46 12.98 18.61
CA VAL A 466 -2.45 12.41 19.97
C VAL A 466 -1.06 12.45 20.60
N LEU A 467 0.01 12.18 19.82
CA LEU A 467 1.39 12.35 20.28
C LEU A 467 1.70 13.81 20.62
N GLY A 468 1.16 14.77 19.88
CA GLY A 468 1.24 16.20 20.19
C GLY A 468 0.63 16.53 21.54
N LEU A 469 -0.62 16.12 21.76
CA LEU A 469 -1.35 16.29 23.03
C LEU A 469 -0.59 15.67 24.22
N ALA A 470 0.00 14.48 24.04
CA ALA A 470 0.78 13.82 25.09
C ALA A 470 2.05 14.59 25.41
N ASN A 471 2.78 15.13 24.41
CA ASN A 471 3.95 15.97 24.65
C ASN A 471 3.59 17.28 25.38
N GLU A 472 2.47 17.91 25.03
CA GLU A 472 1.96 19.12 25.71
C GLU A 472 1.57 18.79 27.17
N HIS A 473 0.88 17.67 27.40
CA HIS A 473 0.52 17.20 28.74
C HIS A 473 1.75 16.97 29.61
N VAL A 474 2.76 16.24 29.11
CA VAL A 474 4.04 16.00 29.81
C VAL A 474 4.78 17.31 30.06
N GLN A 475 4.78 18.25 29.10
CA GLN A 475 5.42 19.55 29.26
C GLN A 475 4.74 20.39 30.33
N ARG A 476 3.42 20.44 30.38
CA ARG A 476 2.62 21.19 31.36
C ARG A 476 2.82 20.62 32.77
N ASN A 477 2.80 19.31 32.93
CA ASN A 477 2.91 18.64 34.23
C ASN A 477 4.36 18.54 34.74
N ALA A 478 5.34 18.77 33.88
CA ALA A 478 6.77 18.79 34.20
C ALA A 478 7.21 17.67 35.18
N PRO A 479 7.09 16.38 34.83
CA PRO A 479 7.38 15.26 35.76
C PRO A 479 8.85 15.19 36.20
N TRP A 480 9.72 15.98 35.60
CA TRP A 480 11.12 16.15 35.98
C TRP A 480 11.33 17.23 37.07
N SER A 481 10.33 18.08 37.33
CA SER A 481 10.42 19.12 38.38
C SER A 481 10.30 18.51 39.76
N ALA A 482 11.11 19.02 40.71
CA ALA A 482 11.00 18.63 42.11
C ALA A 482 9.68 19.07 42.78
N GLU A 483 9.06 20.12 42.23
CA GLU A 483 7.78 20.67 42.70
C GLU A 483 6.58 19.81 42.31
N THR A 484 6.70 18.98 41.26
CA THR A 484 5.62 18.11 40.84
C THR A 484 5.40 17.00 41.85
N SER A 485 4.21 16.81 42.34
CA SER A 485 3.87 15.71 43.26
C SER A 485 4.09 14.34 42.62
N VAL A 486 4.34 13.31 43.44
CA VAL A 486 4.48 11.92 42.95
C VAL A 486 3.23 11.46 42.19
N ASP A 487 2.02 11.89 42.61
CA ASP A 487 0.78 11.61 41.88
C ASP A 487 0.75 12.28 40.50
N GLY A 488 1.22 13.53 40.41
CA GLY A 488 1.35 14.23 39.12
C GLY A 488 2.35 13.57 38.17
N VAL A 489 3.49 13.13 38.70
CA VAL A 489 4.46 12.34 37.94
C VAL A 489 3.84 11.04 37.44
N HIS A 490 3.14 10.33 38.34
CA HIS A 490 2.51 9.05 38.03
C HIS A 490 1.48 9.18 36.89
N ARG A 491 0.54 10.13 36.99
CA ARG A 491 -0.44 10.38 35.93
C ARG A 491 0.23 10.73 34.60
N SER A 492 1.22 11.60 34.63
CA SER A 492 1.92 12.06 33.45
C SER A 492 2.67 10.94 32.73
N VAL A 493 3.38 10.09 33.48
CA VAL A 493 4.11 8.92 32.94
C VAL A 493 3.12 7.89 32.41
N TYR A 494 2.07 7.59 33.18
CA TYR A 494 1.05 6.63 32.80
C TYR A 494 0.40 6.98 31.46
N LEU A 495 -0.15 8.19 31.31
CA LEU A 495 -0.80 8.61 30.07
C LEU A 495 0.17 8.67 28.87
N ALA A 496 1.39 9.10 29.10
CA ALA A 496 2.39 9.12 28.04
C ALA A 496 2.81 7.70 27.60
N CYS A 497 2.96 6.73 28.52
CA CYS A 497 3.23 5.35 28.18
C CYS A 497 2.03 4.69 27.45
N GLU A 498 0.80 4.97 27.88
CA GLU A 498 -0.40 4.49 27.18
C GLU A 498 -0.54 5.11 25.78
N THR A 499 -0.23 6.41 25.62
CA THR A 499 -0.15 7.03 24.30
C THR A 499 0.85 6.30 23.41
N LEU A 500 2.06 6.06 23.90
CA LEU A 500 3.10 5.36 23.13
C LEU A 500 2.71 3.92 22.82
N ARG A 501 2.07 3.21 23.73
CA ARG A 501 1.58 1.84 23.49
C ARG A 501 0.54 1.81 22.38
N VAL A 502 -0.50 2.64 22.48
CA VAL A 502 -1.58 2.66 21.48
C VAL A 502 -1.04 3.11 20.13
N CYS A 503 -0.30 4.23 20.08
CA CYS A 503 0.33 4.72 18.85
C CYS A 503 1.29 3.69 18.26
N GLY A 504 2.14 3.07 19.10
CA GLY A 504 3.10 2.05 18.66
C GLY A 504 2.42 0.81 18.09
N THR A 505 1.34 0.36 18.72
CA THR A 505 0.57 -0.79 18.22
C THR A 505 -0.02 -0.50 16.84
N LEU A 506 -0.61 0.68 16.62
CA LEU A 506 -1.18 1.07 15.34
C LEU A 506 -0.12 1.29 14.25
N LEU A 507 1.03 1.85 14.63
CA LEU A 507 2.12 2.17 13.71
C LEU A 507 3.00 0.96 13.32
N GLN A 508 2.84 -0.23 13.93
CA GLN A 508 3.61 -1.42 13.56
C GLN A 508 3.50 -1.77 12.08
N ALA A 509 2.35 -1.52 11.45
CA ALA A 509 2.16 -1.75 10.03
C ALA A 509 3.00 -0.79 9.15
N VAL A 510 3.30 0.40 9.67
CA VAL A 510 4.00 1.47 8.95
C VAL A 510 5.50 1.46 9.23
N MET A 511 5.87 1.34 10.51
CA MET A 511 7.25 1.38 11.02
C MET A 511 7.55 0.13 11.86
N PRO A 512 7.67 -1.06 11.25
CA PRO A 512 7.70 -2.33 11.98
C PRO A 512 8.89 -2.46 12.93
N GLU A 513 10.08 -2.02 12.54
CA GLU A 513 11.28 -2.15 13.37
C GLU A 513 11.29 -1.18 14.55
N ALA A 514 11.05 0.10 14.30
CA ALA A 514 11.05 1.13 15.33
C ALA A 514 9.94 0.89 16.37
N MET A 515 8.75 0.46 15.92
CA MET A 515 7.64 0.17 16.83
C MET A 515 7.87 -1.09 17.65
N THR A 516 8.48 -2.13 17.08
CA THR A 516 8.91 -3.31 17.83
C THR A 516 9.85 -2.90 18.95
N ARG A 517 10.92 -2.15 18.65
CA ARG A 517 11.87 -1.65 19.65
C ARG A 517 11.20 -0.79 20.72
N MET A 518 10.30 0.10 20.32
CA MET A 518 9.56 0.95 21.26
C MET A 518 8.67 0.14 22.20
N LEU A 519 7.90 -0.81 21.67
CA LEU A 519 7.02 -1.66 22.47
C LEU A 519 7.80 -2.60 23.37
N ASP A 520 8.99 -3.07 22.96
CA ASP A 520 9.92 -3.83 23.81
C ASP A 520 10.42 -2.97 24.99
N LEU A 521 10.82 -1.72 24.73
CA LEU A 521 11.23 -0.78 25.77
C LEU A 521 10.11 -0.48 26.77
N LEU A 522 8.86 -0.42 26.30
CA LEU A 522 7.66 -0.25 27.12
C LEU A 522 7.21 -1.56 27.78
N GLN A 523 7.93 -2.66 27.59
CA GLN A 523 7.62 -4.00 28.09
C GLN A 523 6.18 -4.44 27.74
N VAL A 524 5.70 -4.09 26.54
CA VAL A 524 4.41 -4.55 26.04
C VAL A 524 4.54 -6.01 25.59
N PRO A 525 3.81 -6.96 26.18
CA PRO A 525 3.84 -8.35 25.74
C PRO A 525 3.42 -8.49 24.27
N THR A 526 3.99 -9.45 23.55
CA THR A 526 3.71 -9.64 22.11
C THR A 526 2.23 -9.90 21.83
N GLU A 527 1.55 -10.64 22.71
CA GLU A 527 0.12 -10.93 22.63
C GLU A 527 -0.76 -9.67 22.78
N GLU A 528 -0.26 -8.63 23.43
CA GLU A 528 -0.95 -7.35 23.61
C GLU A 528 -0.65 -6.33 22.50
N ARG A 529 0.21 -6.67 21.53
CA ARG A 529 0.56 -5.81 20.39
C ARG A 529 -0.40 -5.97 19.21
N ARG A 530 -1.65 -6.42 19.46
CA ARG A 530 -2.69 -6.64 18.46
C ARG A 530 -3.74 -5.54 18.53
N TYR A 531 -4.41 -5.30 17.42
CA TYR A 531 -5.50 -4.33 17.38
C TYR A 531 -6.58 -4.63 18.42
N ALA A 532 -6.97 -5.90 18.58
CA ALA A 532 -7.97 -6.31 19.56
C ALA A 532 -7.56 -6.00 21.02
N ALA A 533 -6.27 -5.98 21.33
CA ALA A 533 -5.77 -5.66 22.67
C ALA A 533 -5.83 -4.16 23.02
N LEU A 534 -6.25 -3.32 22.08
CA LEU A 534 -6.52 -1.91 22.33
C LEU A 534 -7.92 -1.68 22.92
N PHE A 535 -8.73 -2.74 23.03
CA PHE A 535 -10.11 -2.70 23.52
C PHE A 535 -10.31 -3.65 24.69
N LEU A 536 -11.16 -3.26 25.64
CA LEU A 536 -11.66 -4.10 26.71
C LEU A 536 -13.19 -4.10 26.60
N ASP A 537 -13.81 -5.29 26.54
CA ASP A 537 -15.25 -5.45 26.39
C ASP A 537 -15.84 -4.65 25.19
N GLY A 538 -15.04 -4.46 24.12
CA GLY A 538 -15.45 -3.73 22.92
C GLY A 538 -15.25 -2.21 22.99
N GLU A 539 -14.81 -1.67 24.13
CA GLU A 539 -14.46 -0.27 24.32
C GLU A 539 -12.93 -0.09 24.41
N ALA A 540 -12.39 0.98 23.82
CA ALA A 540 -10.97 1.28 23.90
C ALA A 540 -10.57 1.56 25.35
N ALA A 541 -9.56 0.85 25.83
CA ALA A 541 -9.20 0.85 27.24
C ALA A 541 -7.73 1.18 27.49
N LEU A 542 -7.50 1.90 28.59
CA LEU A 542 -6.19 2.08 29.18
C LEU A 542 -5.85 0.87 30.07
N ARG A 543 -4.59 0.53 30.19
CA ARG A 543 -4.14 -0.61 31.03
C ARG A 543 -4.40 -0.36 32.51
N ALA A 544 -4.63 -1.45 33.25
CA ALA A 544 -4.75 -1.41 34.71
C ALA A 544 -3.42 -1.12 35.43
N SER A 545 -2.28 -1.35 34.77
CA SER A 545 -0.94 -1.09 35.34
C SER A 545 0.10 -0.87 34.24
N LEU A 546 1.21 -0.27 34.60
CA LEU A 546 2.41 -0.13 33.75
C LEU A 546 3.59 -0.84 34.37
N PRO A 547 4.44 -1.53 33.58
CA PRO A 547 5.73 -1.99 34.05
C PRO A 547 6.63 -0.81 34.43
N LEU A 548 7.37 -0.92 35.53
CA LEU A 548 8.38 0.05 35.90
C LEU A 548 9.66 -0.18 35.08
N TYR A 549 10.11 0.84 34.40
CA TYR A 549 11.33 0.78 33.61
C TYR A 549 12.56 1.01 34.52
N THR A 550 13.37 -0.03 34.70
CA THR A 550 14.50 -0.01 35.65
C THR A 550 15.89 -0.01 34.99
N ALA A 551 15.98 0.29 33.69
CA ALA A 551 17.29 0.24 33.01
C ALA A 551 18.29 1.24 33.57
N SER A 552 19.47 0.74 33.87
CA SER A 552 20.63 1.52 34.34
C SER A 552 21.38 2.28 33.22
N LYS A 553 21.06 2.00 31.95
CA LYS A 553 21.74 2.58 30.79
C LYS A 553 20.83 3.56 30.04
N LYS A 554 21.45 4.60 29.46
CA LYS A 554 20.76 5.53 28.57
C LYS A 554 20.19 4.78 27.35
N ILE A 555 18.91 4.98 27.09
CA ILE A 555 18.24 4.39 25.94
C ILE A 555 18.78 5.03 24.66
N PRO A 556 19.20 4.24 23.65
CA PRO A 556 19.56 4.80 22.36
C PRO A 556 18.33 5.48 21.72
N PRO A 557 18.54 6.58 20.97
CA PRO A 557 17.42 7.26 20.33
C PRO A 557 16.69 6.30 19.38
N LEU A 558 15.36 6.36 19.39
CA LEU A 558 14.52 5.55 18.51
C LEU A 558 14.77 5.90 17.03
N PHE A 559 14.92 7.18 16.76
CA PHE A 559 15.34 7.72 15.46
C PHE A 559 16.60 8.55 15.63
N PRO A 560 17.76 8.09 15.14
CA PRO A 560 19.02 8.82 15.27
C PRO A 560 18.98 10.16 14.53
N ARG A 561 19.82 11.08 14.95
CA ARG A 561 20.04 12.34 14.21
C ARG A 561 20.81 12.01 12.94
N ILE A 562 20.43 12.67 11.86
CA ILE A 562 21.16 12.66 10.60
C ILE A 562 22.10 13.88 10.65
N GLU A 563 23.37 13.63 10.43
CA GLU A 563 24.41 14.66 10.38
C GLU A 563 24.35 15.45 9.07
#